data_4c3b6b355b56719c665a7a2aa4d6a37e
#
_entry.id   4c3b6b355b56719c665a7a2aa4d6a37e
#
_cell.length_a   1.000
_cell.length_b   1.000
_cell.length_c   1.000
_cell.angle_alpha   90.00
_cell.angle_beta   90.00
_cell.angle_gamma   90.00
#
_symmetry.space_group_name_H-M   'P 1'
#
loop_
_entity.id
_entity.type
_entity.pdbx_description
1 polymer ?
#
loop_
_entity_poly.entity_id
_entity_poly.type
_entity_poly.pdbx_seq_one_letter_code
_entity_poly.pdbx_strand_id
1 'polypeptide(L)'
;MTRDELMARLAGLRQAQVGQVRVPHKPLLLLWLFGQFAATGSSAASYQQAEEPVSQLINDFGPPVASPAAARQRAAMPFVHLERELWDLRDATGSVIGPDAPERRGWLLERGAVGRLHAPVERLLARPGTLAAAARLLLDRHFTPVLADLICAAVDLDVAALDLADNEEMPRAGRPRQRRRGFAEEVLRAYAYQCAMCGYDGALGRHPVGIEAAHVQWHSQRGPDELPNALALCALHHALFDLGVLGITEERQIRVSSLYVARSEAGLAVDALAGKPLLIPRPRQKGSTRPTSRWSSARSRARSPRPSTHGARAAKPSVKNWPMWRSTF
;
A
#
# COMPACT_ATOMS: atom_id res chain seq x y z
N MET A 1 -23.96 3.04 -18.61
CA MET A 1 -22.55 2.93 -18.14
C MET A 1 -21.99 1.60 -18.60
N THR A 2 -20.86 1.61 -19.28
CA THR A 2 -20.08 0.43 -19.67
C THR A 2 -19.08 0.05 -18.56
N ARG A 3 -18.44 -1.14 -18.66
CA ARG A 3 -17.37 -1.55 -17.74
C ARG A 3 -16.19 -0.57 -17.79
N ASP A 4 -15.77 -0.17 -18.99
CA ASP A 4 -14.63 0.74 -19.16
C ASP A 4 -14.92 2.14 -18.59
N GLU A 5 -16.14 2.63 -18.75
CA GLU A 5 -16.58 3.88 -18.11
C GLU A 5 -16.57 3.78 -16.59
N LEU A 6 -16.98 2.63 -16.01
CA LEU A 6 -16.91 2.39 -14.57
C LEU A 6 -15.45 2.42 -14.10
N MET A 7 -14.56 1.67 -14.77
CA MET A 7 -13.14 1.63 -14.42
C MET A 7 -12.49 3.03 -14.53
N ALA A 8 -12.82 3.81 -15.57
CA ALA A 8 -12.33 5.17 -15.74
C ALA A 8 -12.79 6.09 -14.59
N ARG A 9 -14.06 5.99 -14.15
CA ARG A 9 -14.59 6.76 -13.01
C ARG A 9 -13.93 6.38 -11.70
N LEU A 10 -13.75 5.08 -11.43
CA LEU A 10 -13.02 4.60 -10.25
C LEU A 10 -11.56 5.04 -10.24
N ALA A 11 -10.91 5.05 -11.41
CA ALA A 11 -9.55 5.56 -11.55
C ALA A 11 -9.45 7.09 -11.36
N GLY A 12 -10.52 7.83 -11.65
CA GLY A 12 -10.61 9.29 -11.59
C GLY A 12 -11.18 9.85 -10.28
N LEU A 13 -11.33 9.05 -9.22
CA LEU A 13 -11.86 9.52 -7.94
C LEU A 13 -11.11 10.74 -7.41
N ARG A 14 -11.85 11.79 -7.08
CA ARG A 14 -11.32 12.99 -6.45
C ARG A 14 -11.03 12.70 -4.98
N GLN A 15 -9.78 12.84 -4.59
CA GLN A 15 -9.34 12.61 -3.21
C GLN A 15 -9.05 13.94 -2.53
N ALA A 16 -9.46 14.04 -1.26
CA ALA A 16 -9.02 15.13 -0.41
C ALA A 16 -7.51 15.03 -0.16
N GLN A 17 -6.86 16.16 0.07
CA GLN A 17 -5.45 16.24 0.43
C GLN A 17 -5.33 16.73 1.87
N VAL A 18 -4.47 16.07 2.65
CA VAL A 18 -4.05 16.52 3.97
C VAL A 18 -2.53 16.76 3.90
N GLY A 19 -2.14 18.02 3.81
CA GLY A 19 -0.77 18.40 3.46
C GLY A 19 -0.43 18.01 2.02
N GLN A 20 0.60 17.19 1.84
CA GLN A 20 1.02 16.64 0.54
C GLN A 20 0.43 15.24 0.25
N VAL A 21 -0.37 14.68 1.18
CA VAL A 21 -0.86 13.30 1.09
C VAL A 21 -2.31 13.27 0.64
N ARG A 22 -2.60 12.52 -0.42
CA ARG A 22 -3.97 12.18 -0.82
C ARG A 22 -4.53 11.13 0.15
N VAL A 23 -5.73 11.37 0.67
CA VAL A 23 -6.34 10.47 1.66
C VAL A 23 -7.29 9.48 1.00
N PRO A 24 -7.17 8.16 1.29
CA PRO A 24 -7.90 7.12 0.58
C PRO A 24 -9.33 6.89 1.13
N HIS A 25 -10.00 7.93 1.63
CA HIS A 25 -11.30 7.78 2.29
C HIS A 25 -12.37 7.22 1.34
N LYS A 26 -12.49 7.76 0.12
CA LYS A 26 -13.46 7.29 -0.88
C LYS A 26 -13.14 5.88 -1.42
N PRO A 27 -11.88 5.55 -1.76
CA PRO A 27 -11.51 4.17 -2.06
C PRO A 27 -11.89 3.17 -0.96
N LEU A 28 -11.68 3.50 0.32
CA LEU A 28 -12.04 2.63 1.44
C LEU A 28 -13.55 2.46 1.58
N LEU A 29 -14.34 3.53 1.43
CA LEU A 29 -15.80 3.43 1.38
C LEU A 29 -16.25 2.52 0.23
N LEU A 30 -15.69 2.68 -0.97
CA LEU A 30 -16.06 1.84 -2.12
C LEU A 30 -15.68 0.37 -1.91
N LEU A 31 -14.50 0.08 -1.37
CA LEU A 31 -14.09 -1.29 -1.06
C LEU A 31 -15.04 -1.93 -0.03
N TRP A 32 -15.45 -1.19 0.99
CA TRP A 32 -16.46 -1.65 1.95
C TRP A 32 -17.81 -1.92 1.28
N LEU A 33 -18.28 -1.01 0.40
CA LEU A 33 -19.51 -1.21 -0.37
C LEU A 33 -19.43 -2.42 -1.32
N PHE A 34 -18.24 -2.71 -1.86
CA PHE A 34 -18.01 -3.90 -2.69
C PHE A 34 -18.09 -5.19 -1.88
N GLY A 35 -17.56 -5.20 -0.64
CA GLY A 35 -17.75 -6.33 0.29
C GLY A 35 -19.22 -6.54 0.64
N GLN A 36 -19.95 -5.47 0.99
CA GLN A 36 -21.39 -5.54 1.23
C GLN A 36 -22.14 -6.06 0.00
N PHE A 37 -21.81 -5.57 -1.19
CA PHE A 37 -22.42 -6.01 -2.44
C PHE A 37 -22.14 -7.49 -2.73
N ALA A 38 -20.93 -7.97 -2.52
CA ALA A 38 -20.56 -9.37 -2.67
C ALA A 38 -21.36 -10.29 -1.75
N ALA A 39 -21.59 -9.85 -0.50
CA ALA A 39 -22.31 -10.62 0.51
C ALA A 39 -23.84 -10.61 0.31
N THR A 40 -24.42 -9.49 -0.13
CA THR A 40 -25.88 -9.27 -0.10
C THR A 40 -26.52 -9.04 -1.47
N GLY A 41 -25.74 -8.81 -2.51
CA GLY A 41 -26.21 -8.38 -3.83
C GLY A 41 -26.69 -6.93 -3.89
N SER A 42 -26.50 -6.14 -2.83
CA SER A 42 -26.91 -4.74 -2.74
C SER A 42 -25.80 -3.89 -2.12
N SER A 43 -25.60 -2.68 -2.67
CA SER A 43 -24.72 -1.67 -2.10
C SER A 43 -25.45 -0.66 -1.22
N ALA A 44 -26.77 -0.84 -1.00
CA ALA A 44 -27.54 0.08 -0.18
C ALA A 44 -27.10 -0.02 1.29
N ALA A 45 -26.70 1.11 1.86
CA ALA A 45 -26.28 1.19 3.24
C ALA A 45 -26.74 2.51 3.88
N SER A 46 -27.31 2.43 5.10
CA SER A 46 -27.53 3.63 5.88
C SER A 46 -26.19 4.15 6.42
N TYR A 47 -26.14 5.46 6.71
CA TYR A 47 -24.95 6.03 7.35
C TYR A 47 -24.68 5.36 8.72
N GLN A 48 -25.72 5.00 9.44
CA GLN A 48 -25.62 4.27 10.71
C GLN A 48 -24.86 2.93 10.56
N GLN A 49 -25.13 2.19 9.46
CA GLN A 49 -24.42 0.93 9.17
C GLN A 49 -22.98 1.16 8.71
N ALA A 50 -22.73 2.23 7.95
CA ALA A 50 -21.43 2.53 7.37
C ALA A 50 -20.48 3.24 8.35
N GLU A 51 -21.00 3.95 9.35
CA GLU A 51 -20.25 4.85 10.21
C GLU A 51 -19.05 4.17 10.87
N GLU A 52 -19.30 3.12 11.63
CA GLU A 52 -18.24 2.46 12.40
C GLU A 52 -17.26 1.71 11.52
N PRO A 53 -17.67 0.80 10.62
CA PRO A 53 -16.73 0.01 9.82
C PRO A 53 -15.92 0.89 8.86
N VAL A 54 -16.51 1.89 8.22
CA VAL A 54 -15.79 2.78 7.30
C VAL A 54 -14.85 3.72 8.07
N SER A 55 -15.26 4.25 9.23
CA SER A 55 -14.36 5.06 10.07
C SER A 55 -13.18 4.23 10.57
N GLN A 56 -13.41 2.97 10.95
CA GLN A 56 -12.33 2.06 11.36
C GLN A 56 -11.36 1.80 10.20
N LEU A 57 -11.85 1.45 9.01
CA LEU A 57 -11.01 1.29 7.81
C LEU A 57 -10.15 2.53 7.54
N ILE A 58 -10.73 3.72 7.66
CA ILE A 58 -9.99 4.96 7.45
C ILE A 58 -8.97 5.22 8.57
N ASN A 59 -9.24 4.80 9.81
CA ASN A 59 -8.30 4.90 10.91
C ASN A 59 -7.12 3.94 10.76
N ASP A 60 -7.39 2.72 10.27
CA ASP A 60 -6.35 1.68 10.12
C ASP A 60 -5.47 1.91 8.88
N PHE A 61 -6.06 2.38 7.77
CA PHE A 61 -5.39 2.47 6.47
C PHE A 61 -5.21 3.89 5.93
N GLY A 62 -5.66 4.90 6.66
CA GLY A 62 -5.51 6.32 6.32
C GLY A 62 -4.57 7.06 7.26
N PRO A 63 -4.36 8.37 7.04
CA PRO A 63 -3.52 9.17 7.92
C PRO A 63 -4.14 9.26 9.33
N PRO A 64 -3.32 9.28 10.39
CA PRO A 64 -3.81 9.37 11.76
C PRO A 64 -4.53 10.70 12.04
N VAL A 65 -5.45 10.68 13.01
CA VAL A 65 -6.13 11.88 13.51
C VAL A 65 -5.87 12.07 14.99
N ALA A 66 -5.88 13.33 15.43
CA ALA A 66 -5.46 13.69 16.78
C ALA A 66 -6.50 13.38 17.88
N SER A 67 -7.79 13.26 17.55
CA SER A 67 -8.84 13.09 18.55
C SER A 67 -9.75 11.89 18.28
N PRO A 68 -10.22 11.21 19.34
CA PRO A 68 -11.19 10.12 19.22
C PRO A 68 -12.53 10.56 18.60
N ALA A 69 -12.93 11.82 18.77
CA ALA A 69 -14.13 12.36 18.16
C ALA A 69 -13.98 12.48 16.64
N ALA A 70 -12.82 12.98 16.15
CA ALA A 70 -12.52 13.01 14.74
C ALA A 70 -12.42 11.61 14.14
N ALA A 71 -11.82 10.65 14.86
CA ALA A 71 -11.70 9.27 14.42
C ALA A 71 -13.07 8.60 14.16
N ARG A 72 -14.08 8.89 15.01
CA ARG A 72 -15.43 8.29 14.89
C ARG A 72 -16.25 8.81 13.72
N GLN A 73 -16.01 10.01 13.22
CA GLN A 73 -16.82 10.61 12.16
C GLN A 73 -16.17 10.59 10.77
N ARG A 74 -15.07 9.84 10.60
CA ARG A 74 -14.29 9.83 9.36
C ARG A 74 -15.07 9.32 8.14
N ALA A 75 -16.07 8.47 8.38
CA ALA A 75 -16.97 7.99 7.33
C ALA A 75 -17.86 9.09 6.72
N ALA A 76 -18.13 10.18 7.46
CA ALA A 76 -19.07 11.21 7.01
C ALA A 76 -18.62 11.89 5.71
N MET A 77 -17.35 12.26 5.61
CA MET A 77 -16.81 12.93 4.43
C MET A 77 -16.96 12.07 3.15
N PRO A 78 -16.44 10.85 3.07
CA PRO A 78 -16.58 10.05 1.85
C PRO A 78 -18.03 9.66 1.58
N PHE A 79 -18.87 9.50 2.60
CA PHE A 79 -20.28 9.17 2.45
C PHE A 79 -21.09 10.30 1.78
N VAL A 80 -20.79 11.56 2.12
CA VAL A 80 -21.41 12.74 1.50
C VAL A 80 -20.83 13.01 0.11
N HIS A 81 -19.50 12.87 -0.08
CA HIS A 81 -18.79 13.38 -1.25
C HIS A 81 -18.33 12.30 -2.25
N LEU A 82 -18.80 11.05 -2.10
CA LEU A 82 -18.59 10.08 -3.18
C LEU A 82 -19.21 10.60 -4.49
N GLU A 83 -18.56 10.35 -5.62
CA GLU A 83 -18.94 10.87 -6.93
C GLU A 83 -20.39 10.55 -7.27
N ARG A 84 -21.18 11.59 -7.62
CA ARG A 84 -22.62 11.48 -7.89
C ARG A 84 -22.94 10.58 -9.09
N GLU A 85 -22.02 10.42 -9.99
CA GLU A 85 -22.17 9.48 -11.11
C GLU A 85 -22.11 8.02 -10.69
N LEU A 86 -21.59 7.74 -9.47
CA LEU A 86 -21.52 6.41 -8.87
C LEU A 86 -22.55 6.23 -7.75
N TRP A 87 -22.89 7.30 -7.03
CA TRP A 87 -23.51 7.28 -5.72
C TRP A 87 -24.79 8.10 -5.63
N ASP A 88 -25.88 7.47 -5.24
CA ASP A 88 -27.16 8.10 -4.91
C ASP A 88 -27.31 8.16 -3.38
N LEU A 89 -27.32 9.35 -2.83
CA LEU A 89 -27.45 9.62 -1.39
C LEU A 89 -28.78 10.33 -1.11
N ARG A 90 -29.60 9.72 -0.26
CA ARG A 90 -30.95 10.20 0.08
C ARG A 90 -31.17 10.23 1.58
N ASP A 91 -32.11 11.05 2.03
CA ASP A 91 -32.61 11.03 3.38
C ASP A 91 -33.73 10.00 3.57
N ALA A 92 -34.23 9.86 4.82
CA ALA A 92 -35.31 8.93 5.15
C ALA A 92 -36.64 9.21 4.41
N THR A 93 -36.84 10.42 3.86
CA THR A 93 -38.01 10.78 3.05
C THR A 93 -37.82 10.44 1.57
N GLY A 94 -36.64 9.97 1.18
CA GLY A 94 -36.26 9.71 -0.22
C GLY A 94 -35.75 10.95 -0.95
N SER A 95 -35.63 12.11 -0.29
CA SER A 95 -35.10 13.33 -0.88
C SER A 95 -33.59 13.25 -1.09
N VAL A 96 -33.10 13.75 -2.21
CA VAL A 96 -31.66 13.71 -2.53
C VAL A 96 -30.88 14.63 -1.59
N ILE A 97 -29.83 14.08 -0.98
CA ILE A 97 -28.85 14.84 -0.20
C ILE A 97 -27.77 15.36 -1.18
N GLY A 98 -27.66 16.69 -1.31
CA GLY A 98 -26.75 17.37 -2.22
C GLY A 98 -25.27 17.32 -1.80
N PRO A 99 -24.35 17.78 -2.67
CA PRO A 99 -22.91 17.80 -2.39
C PRO A 99 -22.50 18.82 -1.30
N ASP A 100 -23.36 19.81 -1.03
CA ASP A 100 -23.11 20.85 -0.04
C ASP A 100 -23.61 20.45 1.39
N ALA A 101 -24.03 19.19 1.53
CA ALA A 101 -24.51 18.68 2.82
C ALA A 101 -23.37 18.66 3.85
N PRO A 102 -23.69 18.92 5.13
CA PRO A 102 -22.69 18.89 6.19
C PRO A 102 -22.06 17.49 6.36
N GLU A 103 -20.73 17.43 6.42
CA GLU A 103 -19.94 16.22 6.74
C GLU A 103 -20.01 15.92 8.25
N ARG A 104 -21.20 15.89 8.82
CA ARG A 104 -21.39 15.74 10.28
C ARG A 104 -22.18 14.47 10.60
N ARG A 105 -21.58 13.65 11.45
CA ARG A 105 -22.21 12.44 11.99
C ARG A 105 -23.66 12.64 12.42
N GLY A 106 -23.90 13.60 13.35
CA GLY A 106 -25.22 13.85 13.89
C GLY A 106 -26.24 14.20 12.80
N TRP A 107 -25.86 15.07 11.89
CA TRP A 107 -26.73 15.48 10.79
C TRP A 107 -27.15 14.32 9.87
N LEU A 108 -26.21 13.43 9.53
CA LEU A 108 -26.49 12.26 8.68
C LEU A 108 -27.39 11.23 9.39
N LEU A 109 -27.17 11.02 10.70
CA LEU A 109 -28.02 10.15 11.52
C LEU A 109 -29.44 10.69 11.68
N GLU A 110 -29.59 11.98 12.01
CA GLU A 110 -30.89 12.65 12.18
C GLU A 110 -31.71 12.62 10.88
N ARG A 111 -31.06 12.70 9.73
CA ARG A 111 -31.70 12.62 8.42
C ARG A 111 -31.99 11.19 8.00
N GLY A 112 -31.49 10.16 8.72
CA GLY A 112 -31.58 8.78 8.30
C GLY A 112 -30.97 8.57 6.92
N ALA A 113 -29.78 9.16 6.69
CA ALA A 113 -29.13 9.17 5.37
C ALA A 113 -28.84 7.74 4.91
N VAL A 114 -29.25 7.42 3.69
CA VAL A 114 -29.01 6.14 3.00
C VAL A 114 -28.36 6.40 1.67
N GLY A 115 -27.28 5.70 1.39
CA GLY A 115 -26.58 5.75 0.12
C GLY A 115 -26.64 4.42 -0.61
N ARG A 116 -26.55 4.47 -1.93
CA ARG A 116 -26.51 3.29 -2.81
C ARG A 116 -25.73 3.61 -4.07
N LEU A 117 -24.95 2.66 -4.57
CA LEU A 117 -24.42 2.76 -5.92
C LEU A 117 -25.57 2.72 -6.94
N HIS A 118 -25.48 3.55 -7.98
CA HIS A 118 -26.51 3.56 -9.00
C HIS A 118 -26.74 2.17 -9.61
N ALA A 119 -27.99 1.85 -9.95
CA ALA A 119 -28.36 0.54 -10.52
C ALA A 119 -27.51 0.10 -11.73
N PRO A 120 -27.07 0.99 -12.65
CA PRO A 120 -26.13 0.60 -13.71
C PRO A 120 -24.76 0.15 -13.19
N VAL A 121 -24.28 0.68 -12.05
CA VAL A 121 -23.04 0.27 -11.40
C VAL A 121 -23.22 -1.12 -10.78
N GLU A 122 -24.28 -1.30 -9.98
CA GLU A 122 -24.58 -2.61 -9.35
C GLU A 122 -24.72 -3.73 -10.39
N ARG A 123 -25.42 -3.45 -11.53
CA ARG A 123 -25.51 -4.44 -12.62
C ARG A 123 -24.17 -4.82 -13.23
N LEU A 124 -23.22 -3.90 -13.27
CA LEU A 124 -21.87 -4.19 -13.73
C LEU A 124 -21.09 -4.99 -12.69
N LEU A 125 -21.19 -4.64 -11.42
CA LEU A 125 -20.53 -5.36 -10.31
C LEU A 125 -21.07 -6.80 -10.13
N ALA A 126 -22.32 -7.05 -10.53
CA ALA A 126 -22.89 -8.39 -10.53
C ALA A 126 -22.35 -9.32 -11.64
N ARG A 127 -21.59 -8.79 -12.62
CA ARG A 127 -20.95 -9.60 -13.66
C ARG A 127 -19.69 -10.27 -13.13
N PRO A 128 -19.43 -11.54 -13.54
CA PRO A 128 -18.18 -12.21 -13.19
C PRO A 128 -16.97 -11.35 -13.49
N GLY A 129 -16.03 -11.27 -12.56
CA GLY A 129 -14.77 -10.54 -12.67
C GLY A 129 -14.84 -9.00 -12.66
N THR A 130 -16.01 -8.38 -12.87
CA THR A 130 -16.08 -6.90 -12.83
C THR A 130 -15.90 -6.37 -11.42
N LEU A 131 -16.49 -7.03 -10.42
CA LEU A 131 -16.29 -6.67 -9.00
C LEU A 131 -14.83 -6.84 -8.60
N ALA A 132 -14.23 -7.98 -8.97
CA ALA A 132 -12.82 -8.27 -8.73
C ALA A 132 -11.90 -7.21 -9.36
N ALA A 133 -12.12 -6.90 -10.64
CA ALA A 133 -11.33 -5.90 -11.35
C ALA A 133 -11.48 -4.48 -10.75
N ALA A 134 -12.70 -4.11 -10.32
CA ALA A 134 -12.96 -2.82 -9.69
C ALA A 134 -12.26 -2.71 -8.33
N ALA A 135 -12.32 -3.76 -7.49
CA ALA A 135 -11.63 -3.81 -6.22
C ALA A 135 -10.11 -3.76 -6.41
N ARG A 136 -9.56 -4.56 -7.34
CA ARG A 136 -8.13 -4.57 -7.66
C ARG A 136 -7.65 -3.20 -8.14
N LEU A 137 -8.41 -2.54 -9.01
CA LEU A 137 -8.07 -1.18 -9.48
C LEU A 137 -7.95 -0.19 -8.32
N LEU A 138 -8.86 -0.22 -7.34
CA LEU A 138 -8.79 0.65 -6.17
C LEU A 138 -7.61 0.29 -5.26
N LEU A 139 -7.38 -1.00 -5.02
CA LEU A 139 -6.26 -1.47 -4.21
C LEU A 139 -4.92 -1.08 -4.83
N ASP A 140 -4.69 -1.39 -6.09
CA ASP A 140 -3.42 -1.12 -6.78
C ASP A 140 -3.12 0.38 -6.93
N ARG A 141 -4.17 1.20 -7.04
CA ARG A 141 -4.02 2.63 -7.27
C ARG A 141 -3.79 3.43 -5.99
N HIS A 142 -4.30 2.95 -4.86
CA HIS A 142 -4.36 3.74 -3.63
C HIS A 142 -3.63 3.12 -2.44
N PHE A 143 -3.26 1.84 -2.53
CA PHE A 143 -2.64 1.12 -1.42
C PHE A 143 -1.43 0.33 -1.86
N THR A 144 -0.60 -0.04 -0.90
CA THR A 144 0.52 -0.95 -1.14
C THR A 144 0.02 -2.39 -1.29
N PRO A 145 0.71 -3.26 -2.04
CA PRO A 145 0.30 -4.66 -2.16
C PRO A 145 0.13 -5.38 -0.82
N VAL A 146 0.95 -5.06 0.18
CA VAL A 146 0.85 -5.64 1.52
C VAL A 146 -0.42 -5.22 2.25
N LEU A 147 -0.89 -3.98 2.02
CA LEU A 147 -2.16 -3.51 2.60
C LEU A 147 -3.37 -4.10 1.88
N ALA A 148 -3.24 -4.54 0.62
CA ALA A 148 -4.35 -5.09 -0.14
C ALA A 148 -4.99 -6.29 0.56
N ASP A 149 -4.19 -7.23 1.06
CA ASP A 149 -4.67 -8.42 1.76
C ASP A 149 -5.39 -8.04 3.08
N LEU A 150 -4.82 -7.11 3.84
CA LEU A 150 -5.40 -6.64 5.09
C LEU A 150 -6.72 -5.89 4.86
N ILE A 151 -6.79 -5.04 3.83
CA ILE A 151 -8.01 -4.33 3.47
C ILE A 151 -9.07 -5.31 2.98
N CYS A 152 -8.72 -6.26 2.11
CA CYS A 152 -9.65 -7.28 1.62
C CYS A 152 -10.23 -8.11 2.77
N ALA A 153 -9.41 -8.52 3.73
CA ALA A 153 -9.88 -9.22 4.93
C ALA A 153 -10.83 -8.35 5.77
N ALA A 154 -10.53 -7.04 5.92
CA ALA A 154 -11.34 -6.12 6.70
C ALA A 154 -12.71 -5.77 6.04
N VAL A 155 -12.85 -5.99 4.73
CA VAL A 155 -14.11 -5.73 3.99
C VAL A 155 -14.76 -7.01 3.45
N ASP A 156 -14.34 -8.18 3.92
CA ASP A 156 -14.84 -9.51 3.50
C ASP A 156 -14.77 -9.77 1.98
N LEU A 157 -13.68 -9.32 1.33
CA LEU A 157 -13.37 -9.64 -0.06
C LEU A 157 -12.29 -10.73 -0.15
N ASP A 158 -12.55 -11.81 -0.87
CA ASP A 158 -11.59 -12.90 -1.07
C ASP A 158 -10.54 -12.51 -2.11
N VAL A 159 -9.29 -12.30 -1.67
CA VAL A 159 -8.16 -11.93 -2.54
C VAL A 159 -7.87 -12.98 -3.60
N ALA A 160 -7.96 -14.26 -3.26
CA ALA A 160 -7.71 -15.34 -4.21
C ALA A 160 -8.79 -15.38 -5.29
N ALA A 161 -10.06 -15.19 -4.91
CA ALA A 161 -11.17 -15.09 -5.87
C ALA A 161 -11.03 -13.85 -6.76
N LEU A 162 -10.57 -12.71 -6.21
CA LEU A 162 -10.29 -11.51 -6.99
C LEU A 162 -9.22 -11.76 -8.06
N ASP A 163 -8.15 -12.45 -7.73
CA ASP A 163 -7.05 -12.75 -8.67
C ASP A 163 -7.47 -13.78 -9.73
N LEU A 164 -8.25 -14.79 -9.35
CA LEU A 164 -8.78 -15.79 -10.28
C LEU A 164 -9.74 -15.16 -11.29
N ALA A 165 -10.69 -14.36 -10.81
CA ALA A 165 -11.69 -13.70 -11.66
C ALA A 165 -11.04 -12.69 -12.62
N ASP A 166 -10.03 -11.92 -12.16
CA ASP A 166 -9.29 -10.99 -13.04
C ASP A 166 -8.53 -11.75 -14.14
N ASN A 167 -7.98 -12.93 -13.83
CA ASN A 167 -7.29 -13.77 -14.80
C ASN A 167 -8.23 -14.39 -15.86
N GLU A 168 -9.48 -14.66 -15.51
CA GLU A 168 -10.47 -15.25 -16.44
C GLU A 168 -11.04 -14.22 -17.41
N GLU A 169 -11.30 -12.98 -16.95
CA GLU A 169 -11.93 -11.93 -17.76
C GLU A 169 -10.96 -11.07 -18.56
N MET A 170 -9.68 -11.03 -18.21
CA MET A 170 -8.72 -10.17 -18.91
C MET A 170 -8.34 -10.73 -20.29
N PRO A 171 -8.49 -9.92 -21.37
CA PRO A 171 -7.86 -10.23 -22.65
C PRO A 171 -6.36 -10.48 -22.45
N ARG A 172 -5.76 -11.38 -23.26
CA ARG A 172 -4.32 -11.71 -23.16
C ARG A 172 -3.39 -10.48 -23.15
N ALA A 173 -3.82 -9.37 -23.76
CA ALA A 173 -3.09 -8.10 -23.78
C ALA A 173 -3.14 -7.31 -22.46
N GLY A 174 -4.08 -7.61 -21.55
CA GLY A 174 -4.27 -6.93 -20.26
C GLY A 174 -3.86 -7.76 -19.05
N ARG A 175 -3.29 -8.96 -19.23
CA ARG A 175 -2.82 -9.78 -18.12
C ARG A 175 -1.70 -9.07 -17.35
N PRO A 176 -1.64 -9.24 -16.02
CA PRO A 176 -0.53 -8.74 -15.23
C PRO A 176 0.78 -9.13 -15.88
N ARG A 177 1.67 -8.17 -16.03
CA ARG A 177 2.98 -8.39 -16.62
C ARG A 177 3.71 -9.48 -15.81
N GLN A 178 3.98 -10.61 -16.42
CA GLN A 178 4.73 -11.67 -15.76
C GLN A 178 6.12 -11.15 -15.41
N ARG A 179 6.53 -11.30 -14.14
CA ARG A 179 7.89 -10.95 -13.70
C ARG A 179 8.92 -11.64 -14.59
N ARG A 180 9.96 -10.92 -14.96
CA ARG A 180 11.05 -11.47 -15.78
C ARG A 180 11.68 -12.67 -15.05
N ARG A 181 11.69 -13.83 -15.74
CA ARG A 181 12.32 -15.03 -15.17
C ARG A 181 13.77 -14.74 -14.79
N GLY A 182 14.17 -15.14 -13.58
CA GLY A 182 15.51 -14.93 -13.05
C GLY A 182 15.79 -13.53 -12.51
N PHE A 183 14.84 -12.58 -12.56
CA PHE A 183 15.02 -11.24 -12.01
C PHE A 183 15.37 -11.24 -10.51
N ALA A 184 14.60 -11.98 -9.70
CA ALA A 184 14.87 -12.08 -8.26
C ALA A 184 16.29 -12.58 -7.98
N GLU A 185 16.72 -13.64 -8.67
CA GLU A 185 18.06 -14.19 -8.50
C GLU A 185 19.17 -13.22 -8.95
N GLU A 186 18.93 -12.44 -10.01
CA GLU A 186 19.86 -11.39 -10.44
C GLU A 186 20.01 -10.30 -9.38
N VAL A 187 18.90 -9.86 -8.76
CA VAL A 187 18.92 -8.89 -7.66
C VAL A 187 19.67 -9.44 -6.46
N LEU A 188 19.32 -10.65 -6.00
CA LEU A 188 19.98 -11.27 -4.84
C LEU A 188 21.48 -11.41 -5.04
N ARG A 189 21.94 -11.81 -6.24
CA ARG A 189 23.37 -11.89 -6.57
C ARG A 189 24.05 -10.53 -6.59
N ALA A 190 23.39 -9.50 -7.12
CA ALA A 190 23.94 -8.15 -7.15
C ALA A 190 24.21 -7.61 -5.74
N TYR A 191 23.37 -7.95 -4.78
CA TYR A 191 23.53 -7.60 -3.36
C TYR A 191 24.30 -8.66 -2.56
N ALA A 192 24.91 -9.66 -3.21
CA ALA A 192 25.61 -10.77 -2.54
C ALA A 192 24.76 -11.48 -1.49
N TYR A 193 23.45 -11.58 -1.74
CA TYR A 193 22.45 -12.18 -0.83
C TYR A 193 22.38 -11.49 0.55
N GLN A 194 22.62 -10.17 0.58
CA GLN A 194 22.54 -9.37 1.81
C GLN A 194 21.41 -8.35 1.72
N CYS A 195 20.76 -8.10 2.86
CA CYS A 195 19.77 -7.04 2.96
C CYS A 195 20.40 -5.67 2.76
N ALA A 196 19.91 -4.89 1.80
CA ALA A 196 20.43 -3.54 1.49
C ALA A 196 20.31 -2.56 2.65
N MET A 197 19.43 -2.81 3.63
CA MET A 197 19.20 -1.91 4.77
C MET A 197 19.95 -2.30 6.03
N CYS A 198 20.01 -3.58 6.38
CA CYS A 198 20.63 -4.04 7.63
C CYS A 198 21.81 -4.99 7.46
N GLY A 199 22.09 -5.43 6.23
CA GLY A 199 23.18 -6.37 5.97
C GLY A 199 22.88 -7.83 6.36
N TYR A 200 21.65 -8.18 6.78
CA TYR A 200 21.28 -9.56 7.07
C TYR A 200 21.61 -10.48 5.87
N ASP A 201 22.27 -11.61 6.11
CA ASP A 201 22.77 -12.55 5.12
C ASP A 201 22.55 -14.02 5.54
N GLY A 202 21.48 -14.27 6.30
CA GLY A 202 21.17 -15.59 6.83
C GLY A 202 21.06 -16.66 5.75
N ALA A 203 21.63 -17.84 5.99
CA ALA A 203 21.58 -18.96 5.07
C ALA A 203 21.48 -20.31 5.83
N LEU A 204 20.76 -21.26 5.24
CA LEU A 204 20.77 -22.65 5.66
C LEU A 204 21.68 -23.44 4.71
N GLY A 205 22.87 -23.76 5.17
CA GLY A 205 23.91 -24.33 4.31
C GLY A 205 24.34 -23.34 3.23
N ARG A 206 23.99 -23.62 1.97
CA ARG A 206 24.28 -22.73 0.81
C ARG A 206 23.05 -21.98 0.30
N HIS A 207 21.90 -22.15 0.95
CA HIS A 207 20.65 -21.56 0.51
C HIS A 207 20.35 -20.30 1.35
N PRO A 208 20.32 -19.10 0.73
CA PRO A 208 19.91 -17.88 1.42
C PRO A 208 18.48 -18.04 1.96
N VAL A 209 18.24 -17.58 3.19
CA VAL A 209 16.94 -17.67 3.84
C VAL A 209 16.49 -16.27 4.27
N GLY A 210 15.23 -15.95 3.99
CA GLY A 210 14.63 -14.68 4.42
C GLY A 210 15.18 -13.45 3.70
N ILE A 211 15.76 -13.62 2.50
CA ILE A 211 16.15 -12.50 1.60
C ILE A 211 15.32 -12.57 0.33
N GLU A 212 14.75 -11.45 -0.06
CA GLU A 212 13.81 -11.29 -1.16
C GLU A 212 14.20 -10.11 -2.06
N ALA A 213 13.77 -10.18 -3.34
CA ALA A 213 13.94 -9.08 -4.27
C ALA A 213 12.71 -8.15 -4.20
N ALA A 214 12.91 -6.95 -3.69
CA ALA A 214 11.92 -5.89 -3.59
C ALA A 214 12.02 -4.92 -4.76
N HIS A 215 10.88 -4.49 -5.34
CA HIS A 215 10.85 -3.39 -6.29
C HIS A 215 10.81 -2.04 -5.57
N VAL A 216 11.57 -1.06 -6.04
CA VAL A 216 11.47 0.33 -5.55
C VAL A 216 10.18 0.97 -6.08
N GLN A 217 9.98 0.96 -7.38
CA GLN A 217 8.66 1.21 -8.00
C GLN A 217 7.98 -0.13 -8.22
N TRP A 218 6.79 -0.31 -7.65
CA TRP A 218 6.10 -1.59 -7.69
C TRP A 218 5.84 -2.12 -9.10
N HIS A 219 5.96 -3.42 -9.24
CA HIS A 219 5.64 -4.12 -10.49
C HIS A 219 4.19 -3.88 -10.94
N SER A 220 3.23 -3.85 -10.00
CA SER A 220 1.82 -3.50 -10.24
C SER A 220 1.63 -2.09 -10.80
N GLN A 221 2.56 -1.17 -10.51
CA GLN A 221 2.60 0.20 -11.02
C GLN A 221 3.55 0.36 -12.21
N ARG A 222 3.76 -0.71 -12.99
CA ARG A 222 4.64 -0.76 -14.15
C ARG A 222 6.12 -0.54 -13.84
N GLY A 223 6.55 -0.75 -12.60
CA GLY A 223 7.96 -0.75 -12.24
C GLY A 223 8.75 -1.76 -13.10
N PRO A 224 9.88 -1.36 -13.70
CA PRO A 224 10.66 -2.26 -14.54
C PRO A 224 11.37 -3.33 -13.72
N ASP A 225 11.48 -4.57 -14.29
CA ASP A 225 12.28 -5.66 -13.74
C ASP A 225 13.76 -5.43 -14.03
N GLU A 226 14.35 -4.39 -13.45
CA GLU A 226 15.73 -3.95 -13.65
C GLU A 226 16.42 -3.67 -12.32
N LEU A 227 17.73 -3.91 -12.24
CA LEU A 227 18.52 -3.70 -11.02
C LEU A 227 18.39 -2.29 -10.42
N PRO A 228 18.33 -1.19 -11.20
CA PRO A 228 18.14 0.14 -10.64
C PRO A 228 16.82 0.32 -9.90
N ASN A 229 15.80 -0.48 -10.23
CA ASN A 229 14.49 -0.49 -9.60
C ASN A 229 14.34 -1.59 -8.55
N ALA A 230 15.42 -2.15 -8.03
CA ALA A 230 15.36 -3.30 -7.14
C ALA A 230 16.31 -3.19 -5.95
N LEU A 231 15.90 -3.77 -4.83
CA LEU A 231 16.70 -3.95 -3.62
C LEU A 231 16.62 -5.42 -3.19
N ALA A 232 17.69 -5.96 -2.64
CA ALA A 232 17.60 -7.17 -1.84
C ALA A 232 17.28 -6.77 -0.40
N LEU A 233 16.18 -7.27 0.15
CA LEU A 233 15.74 -6.97 1.50
C LEU A 233 15.47 -8.25 2.28
N CYS A 234 15.75 -8.26 3.59
CA CYS A 234 15.24 -9.35 4.42
C CYS A 234 13.71 -9.23 4.55
N ALA A 235 13.03 -10.32 4.85
CA ALA A 235 11.57 -10.38 4.94
C ALA A 235 10.96 -9.27 5.83
N LEU A 236 11.59 -8.95 6.97
CA LEU A 236 11.16 -7.86 7.83
C LEU A 236 11.26 -6.49 7.12
N HIS A 237 12.42 -6.18 6.54
CA HIS A 237 12.62 -4.88 5.89
C HIS A 237 11.86 -4.76 4.57
N HIS A 238 11.59 -5.86 3.88
CA HIS A 238 10.70 -5.88 2.72
C HIS A 238 9.27 -5.50 3.11
N ALA A 239 8.71 -6.14 4.14
CA ALA A 239 7.40 -5.81 4.65
C ALA A 239 7.31 -4.35 5.13
N LEU A 240 8.28 -3.87 5.91
CA LEU A 240 8.31 -2.48 6.39
C LEU A 240 8.48 -1.47 5.24
N PHE A 241 9.22 -1.83 4.19
CA PHE A 241 9.37 -1.02 3.00
C PHE A 241 8.07 -0.95 2.20
N ASP A 242 7.36 -2.07 2.07
CA ASP A 242 6.07 -2.13 1.41
C ASP A 242 4.97 -1.39 2.17
N LEU A 243 5.01 -1.40 3.49
CA LEU A 243 4.11 -0.62 4.34
C LEU A 243 4.43 0.88 4.36
N GLY A 244 5.55 1.32 3.75
CA GLY A 244 5.99 2.71 3.80
C GLY A 244 6.56 3.14 5.16
N VAL A 245 6.81 2.19 6.07
CA VAL A 245 7.56 2.44 7.33
C VAL A 245 8.99 2.80 7.01
N LEU A 246 9.59 2.08 6.06
CA LEU A 246 10.92 2.37 5.52
C LEU A 246 10.78 3.00 4.14
N GLY A 247 11.67 3.92 3.83
CA GLY A 247 11.81 4.56 2.53
C GLY A 247 13.27 4.82 2.20
N ILE A 248 13.53 5.35 1.02
CA ILE A 248 14.86 5.74 0.56
C ILE A 248 14.84 7.17 0.02
N THR A 249 15.93 7.92 0.25
CA THR A 249 16.12 9.25 -0.33
C THR A 249 16.82 9.15 -1.69
N GLU A 250 16.89 10.27 -2.42
CA GLU A 250 17.65 10.38 -3.68
C GLU A 250 19.14 10.10 -3.45
N GLU A 251 19.66 10.42 -2.27
CA GLU A 251 21.05 10.18 -1.84
C GLU A 251 21.25 8.72 -1.36
N ARG A 252 20.25 7.85 -1.55
CA ARG A 252 20.26 6.44 -1.13
C ARG A 252 20.44 6.25 0.38
N GLN A 253 19.87 7.12 1.18
CA GLN A 253 19.80 6.97 2.63
C GLN A 253 18.46 6.38 3.03
N ILE A 254 18.46 5.55 4.09
CA ILE A 254 17.25 4.97 4.64
C ILE A 254 16.48 6.04 5.41
N ARG A 255 15.18 6.12 5.16
CA ARG A 255 14.23 6.92 5.94
C ARG A 255 13.33 6.02 6.74
N VAL A 256 13.03 6.44 7.95
CA VAL A 256 12.04 5.78 8.82
C VAL A 256 10.87 6.72 9.01
N SER A 257 9.65 6.20 8.88
CA SER A 257 8.42 6.96 9.09
C SER A 257 8.35 7.50 10.51
N SER A 258 7.97 8.76 10.67
CA SER A 258 7.72 9.35 12.00
C SER A 258 6.50 8.74 12.72
N LEU A 259 5.67 7.99 11.99
CA LEU A 259 4.53 7.25 12.53
C LEU A 259 4.93 5.88 13.06
N TYR A 260 6.15 5.41 12.77
CA TYR A 260 6.64 4.15 13.30
C TYR A 260 6.90 4.28 14.79
N VAL A 261 6.33 3.37 15.56
CA VAL A 261 6.49 3.28 17.02
C VAL A 261 6.97 1.89 17.39
N ALA A 262 8.10 1.83 18.08
CA ALA A 262 8.64 0.58 18.60
C ALA A 262 8.96 0.71 20.09
N ARG A 263 8.86 -0.40 20.81
CA ARG A 263 9.14 -0.48 22.26
C ARG A 263 10.22 -1.51 22.59
N SER A 264 10.36 -2.55 21.78
CA SER A 264 11.37 -3.59 21.96
C SER A 264 12.68 -3.18 21.30
N GLU A 265 13.79 -3.77 21.73
CA GLU A 265 15.12 -3.58 21.14
C GLU A 265 15.12 -3.87 19.62
N ALA A 266 14.49 -4.98 19.21
CA ALA A 266 14.37 -5.34 17.80
C ALA A 266 13.59 -4.31 16.98
N GLY A 267 12.53 -3.74 17.55
CA GLY A 267 11.79 -2.66 16.90
C GLY A 267 12.57 -1.35 16.84
N LEU A 268 13.29 -0.99 17.92
CA LEU A 268 14.15 0.19 17.96
C LEU A 268 15.34 0.09 16.99
N ALA A 269 15.78 -1.14 16.67
CA ALA A 269 16.80 -1.35 15.63
C ALA A 269 16.36 -0.85 14.25
N VAL A 270 15.07 -0.85 13.96
CA VAL A 270 14.50 -0.25 12.72
C VAL A 270 14.62 1.27 12.75
N ASP A 271 14.30 1.92 13.88
CA ASP A 271 14.49 3.38 14.05
C ASP A 271 15.97 3.77 13.84
N ALA A 272 16.90 2.93 14.30
CA ALA A 272 18.34 3.15 14.18
C ALA A 272 18.85 3.06 12.73
N LEU A 273 18.02 2.66 11.77
CA LEU A 273 18.37 2.69 10.33
C LEU A 273 18.25 4.09 9.73
N ALA A 274 17.54 5.01 10.36
CA ALA A 274 17.34 6.36 9.83
C ALA A 274 18.66 7.06 9.50
N GLY A 275 18.79 7.56 8.28
CA GLY A 275 19.99 8.25 7.77
C GLY A 275 21.17 7.34 7.40
N LYS A 276 21.07 6.03 7.62
CA LYS A 276 22.13 5.11 7.17
C LYS A 276 22.09 4.95 5.65
N PRO A 277 23.25 4.82 4.99
CA PRO A 277 23.30 4.54 3.57
C PRO A 277 22.83 3.12 3.27
N LEU A 278 22.18 2.94 2.12
CA LEU A 278 21.89 1.61 1.57
C LEU A 278 23.18 0.93 1.11
N LEU A 279 23.23 -0.39 1.24
CA LEU A 279 24.23 -1.20 0.54
C LEU A 279 24.09 -0.98 -0.97
N ILE A 280 25.24 -0.82 -1.64
CA ILE A 280 25.30 -0.63 -3.09
C ILE A 280 25.41 -2.01 -3.77
N PRO A 281 24.61 -2.30 -4.81
CA PRO A 281 24.76 -3.55 -5.56
C PRO A 281 26.15 -3.61 -6.21
N ARG A 282 26.75 -4.79 -6.22
CA ARG A 282 28.03 -5.01 -6.89
C ARG A 282 27.87 -4.81 -8.40
N PRO A 283 28.80 -4.13 -9.07
CA PRO A 283 28.74 -3.98 -10.51
C PRO A 283 28.77 -5.37 -11.17
N ARG A 284 27.96 -5.55 -12.23
CA ARG A 284 27.88 -6.77 -13.01
C ARG A 284 29.26 -7.07 -13.61
N GLN A 285 29.96 -8.11 -13.12
CA GLN A 285 31.15 -8.62 -13.80
C GLN A 285 30.71 -9.21 -15.13
N LYS A 286 31.14 -8.59 -16.23
CA LYS A 286 31.02 -9.17 -17.58
C LYS A 286 31.89 -10.42 -17.62
N GLY A 287 31.26 -11.61 -17.69
CA GLY A 287 31.91 -12.89 -17.91
C GLY A 287 32.36 -13.59 -16.64
N SER A 288 31.42 -14.28 -15.96
CA SER A 288 31.76 -15.41 -15.09
C SER A 288 30.67 -16.47 -15.25
N THR A 289 30.97 -17.42 -16.11
CA THR A 289 30.42 -18.78 -16.04
C THR A 289 30.79 -19.36 -14.69
N ARG A 290 29.78 -19.89 -13.97
CA ARG A 290 29.84 -20.70 -12.73
C ARG A 290 31.12 -20.61 -11.90
N PRO A 291 31.09 -20.18 -10.64
CA PRO A 291 32.13 -20.53 -9.70
C PRO A 291 31.85 -21.95 -9.15
N THR A 292 32.59 -22.91 -9.64
CA THR A 292 32.86 -24.13 -8.90
C THR A 292 33.67 -23.75 -7.66
N SER A 293 33.16 -24.14 -6.48
CA SER A 293 33.86 -24.40 -5.22
C SER A 293 35.24 -23.77 -5.00
N ARG A 294 35.33 -22.74 -4.16
CA ARG A 294 36.35 -22.61 -3.11
C ARG A 294 36.08 -21.36 -2.28
N TRP A 295 35.56 -21.54 -1.08
CA TRP A 295 35.71 -20.57 -0.02
C TRP A 295 37.09 -20.76 0.60
N SER A 296 38.03 -19.86 0.28
CA SER A 296 39.23 -19.72 1.07
C SER A 296 39.01 -18.65 2.13
N SER A 297 39.14 -19.04 3.38
CA SER A 297 39.17 -18.19 4.55
C SER A 297 40.29 -17.14 4.46
N ALA A 298 39.93 -15.87 4.31
CA ALA A 298 40.86 -14.79 4.57
C ALA A 298 40.14 -13.78 5.49
N ARG A 299 40.33 -13.95 6.81
CA ARG A 299 40.05 -12.91 7.78
C ARG A 299 41.18 -11.89 7.74
N SER A 300 40.99 -10.75 7.14
CA SER A 300 41.86 -9.62 7.42
C SER A 300 41.27 -8.80 8.58
N ARG A 301 42.03 -8.70 9.66
CA ARG A 301 41.73 -7.88 10.83
C ARG A 301 41.94 -6.41 10.47
N ALA A 302 40.88 -5.63 10.40
CA ALA A 302 40.96 -4.20 10.48
C ALA A 302 40.55 -3.74 11.88
N ARG A 303 41.46 -3.06 12.57
CA ARG A 303 41.23 -2.47 13.90
C ARG A 303 40.31 -1.26 13.76
N SER A 304 39.25 -1.22 14.54
CA SER A 304 38.37 -0.06 14.69
C SER A 304 39.01 1.02 15.55
N PRO A 305 38.89 2.28 15.20
CA PRO A 305 39.14 3.38 16.14
C PRO A 305 37.94 3.58 17.06
N ARG A 306 38.21 3.86 18.34
CA ARG A 306 37.19 4.16 19.36
C ARG A 306 36.47 5.46 19.06
N PRO A 307 35.15 5.60 19.28
CA PRO A 307 34.47 6.86 19.16
C PRO A 307 34.72 7.75 20.39
N SER A 308 35.06 9.01 20.16
CA SER A 308 35.05 10.07 21.16
C SER A 308 33.60 10.52 21.44
N THR A 309 33.28 10.57 22.73
CA THR A 309 32.05 11.11 23.29
C THR A 309 31.98 12.62 23.08
N HIS A 310 31.05 13.13 22.29
CA HIS A 310 30.38 14.40 22.51
C HIS A 310 28.99 14.38 21.92
N GLY A 311 27.99 14.56 22.81
CA GLY A 311 26.58 14.56 22.49
C GLY A 311 26.17 15.82 21.72
N ALA A 312 25.50 15.61 20.61
CA ALA A 312 24.58 16.55 20.05
C ALA A 312 23.31 15.78 19.69
N ARG A 313 22.23 16.06 20.42
CA ARG A 313 20.89 15.62 20.03
C ARG A 313 20.56 16.28 18.70
N ALA A 314 20.66 15.52 17.62
CA ALA A 314 20.13 15.95 16.34
C ALA A 314 18.60 16.01 16.43
N ALA A 315 18.03 17.18 16.18
CA ALA A 315 16.59 17.38 16.05
C ALA A 315 16.05 16.47 14.94
N LYS A 316 14.98 15.69 15.23
CA LYS A 316 14.28 14.90 14.23
C LYS A 316 13.80 15.83 13.12
N PRO A 317 14.11 15.60 11.84
CA PRO A 317 13.62 16.44 10.76
C PRO A 317 12.10 16.36 10.69
N SER A 318 11.46 17.51 10.53
CA SER A 318 10.00 17.63 10.51
C SER A 318 9.39 16.86 9.33
N VAL A 319 8.19 16.33 9.55
CA VAL A 319 7.39 15.46 8.68
C VAL A 319 7.04 16.06 7.30
N LYS A 320 7.50 17.27 6.98
CA LYS A 320 7.04 18.05 5.84
C LYS A 320 7.45 17.53 4.45
N ASN A 321 8.37 16.58 4.35
CA ASN A 321 8.88 16.10 3.06
C ASN A 321 9.01 14.57 3.03
N TRP A 322 7.90 13.85 3.21
CA TRP A 322 7.84 12.47 2.81
C TRP A 322 7.35 12.41 1.36
N PRO A 323 8.24 12.30 0.34
CA PRO A 323 7.78 12.03 -1.00
C PRO A 323 7.21 10.61 -0.97
N MET A 324 5.95 10.47 -1.31
CA MET A 324 5.36 9.17 -1.64
C MET A 324 6.01 8.70 -2.93
N TRP A 325 7.23 8.19 -2.85
CA TRP A 325 7.97 7.60 -3.98
C TRP A 325 7.24 6.40 -4.59
N ARG A 326 6.15 5.98 -3.96
CA ARG A 326 5.32 4.87 -4.43
C ARG A 326 3.98 5.29 -5.03
N SER A 327 3.63 6.56 -5.07
CA SER A 327 2.33 7.03 -5.56
C SER A 327 2.37 8.22 -6.52
N THR A 328 3.52 8.53 -7.07
CA THR A 328 3.58 9.49 -8.19
C THR A 328 4.16 8.79 -9.41
N PHE A 329 3.26 8.26 -10.19
CA PHE A 329 3.18 8.37 -11.65
C PHE A 329 1.85 7.80 -12.12
#